data_fb7168d2c334a7880d44d5dd80a700e9
#
_entry.id   fb7168d2c334a7880d44d5dd80a700e9
#
_cell.length_a   1.000
_cell.length_b   1.000
_cell.length_c   1.000
_cell.angle_alpha   90.00
_cell.angle_beta   90.00
_cell.angle_gamma   90.00
#
_symmetry.space_group_name_H-M   'P 1'
#
loop_
_entity.id
_entity.type
_entity.pdbx_description
1 polymer ?
#
loop_
_entity_poly.entity_id
_entity_poly.type
_entity_poly.pdbx_seq_one_letter_code
_entity_poly.pdbx_strand_id
1 'polypeptide(L)'
;LNPNYIPGKVYTKKCAKKLKNDLKNIGVDEYNYHPDIDTLVIGSDEVFNCIQGYPVGYSKELFGKNYEEKNVISYAASFGYTTAELLEKYGVADEVSNMLSKFYNLSVRDQNSFDTIKKLTNREAQMHLDPVLMYDFKMEMKKYTTSEEGYIIVYAYTNRLSKQEEKYIKTFAKKYNKKIYSVGNYNSIADK
;
A
#
# COMPACT_ATOMS: atom_id res chain seq x y z
N LEU A 1 11.07 -13.31 26.76
CA LEU A 1 10.11 -13.38 25.67
C LEU A 1 9.14 -12.21 25.80
N ASN A 2 8.91 -11.45 24.70
CA ASN A 2 7.98 -10.33 24.72
C ASN A 2 6.55 -10.86 25.03
N PRO A 3 5.89 -10.37 26.09
CA PRO A 3 4.57 -10.88 26.50
C PRO A 3 3.49 -10.69 25.40
N ASN A 4 3.71 -9.81 24.47
CA ASN A 4 2.79 -9.54 23.34
C ASN A 4 3.05 -10.42 22.10
N TYR A 5 4.07 -11.27 22.12
CA TYR A 5 4.47 -12.06 20.97
C TYR A 5 3.40 -13.07 20.52
N ILE A 6 2.79 -13.78 21.48
CA ILE A 6 1.76 -14.78 21.17
C ILE A 6 0.45 -14.15 20.69
N PRO A 7 -0.11 -13.13 21.40
CA PRO A 7 -1.28 -12.42 20.92
C PRO A 7 -1.09 -11.79 19.53
N GLY A 8 0.06 -11.17 19.30
CA GLY A 8 0.39 -10.60 17.99
C GLY A 8 0.43 -11.65 16.87
N LYS A 9 1.05 -12.82 17.10
CA LYS A 9 1.06 -13.92 16.12
C LYS A 9 -0.34 -14.47 15.82
N VAL A 10 -1.19 -14.62 16.83
CA VAL A 10 -2.57 -15.09 16.65
C VAL A 10 -3.36 -14.09 15.82
N TYR A 11 -3.23 -12.80 16.14
CA TYR A 11 -3.86 -11.72 15.39
C TYR A 11 -3.42 -11.74 13.91
N THR A 12 -2.11 -11.76 13.64
CA THR A 12 -1.56 -11.78 12.28
C THR A 12 -2.06 -12.99 11.48
N LYS A 13 -2.12 -14.19 12.09
CA LYS A 13 -2.65 -15.39 11.42
C LYS A 13 -4.13 -15.26 11.07
N LYS A 14 -4.95 -14.68 11.94
CA LYS A 14 -6.38 -14.43 11.67
C LYS A 14 -6.55 -13.44 10.54
N CYS A 15 -5.81 -12.33 10.55
CA CYS A 15 -5.83 -11.33 9.47
C CYS A 15 -5.37 -11.92 8.14
N ALA A 16 -4.28 -12.67 8.11
CA ALA A 16 -3.78 -13.32 6.90
C ALA A 16 -4.78 -14.32 6.31
N LYS A 17 -5.46 -15.11 7.16
CA LYS A 17 -6.50 -16.03 6.70
C LYS A 17 -7.69 -15.30 6.09
N LYS A 18 -8.13 -14.22 6.74
CA LYS A 18 -9.22 -13.40 6.20
C LYS A 18 -8.82 -12.77 4.86
N LEU A 19 -7.67 -12.12 4.80
CA LEU A 19 -7.15 -11.50 3.57
C LEU A 19 -7.05 -12.50 2.42
N LYS A 20 -6.54 -13.72 2.68
CA LYS A 20 -6.47 -14.76 1.65
C LYS A 20 -7.85 -15.14 1.10
N ASN A 21 -8.85 -15.22 1.95
CA ASN A 21 -10.23 -15.51 1.52
C ASN A 21 -10.81 -14.33 0.72
N ASP A 22 -10.58 -13.09 1.17
CA ASP A 22 -11.07 -11.89 0.49
C ASP A 22 -10.43 -11.74 -0.90
N LEU A 23 -9.12 -11.99 -1.02
CA LEU A 23 -8.39 -12.00 -2.29
C LEU A 23 -8.94 -13.08 -3.24
N LYS A 24 -9.18 -14.29 -2.74
CA LYS A 24 -9.78 -15.36 -3.54
C LYS A 24 -11.17 -14.98 -4.08
N ASN A 25 -11.98 -14.30 -3.27
CA ASN A 25 -13.32 -13.87 -3.67
C ASN A 25 -13.31 -12.83 -4.81
N ILE A 26 -12.20 -12.13 -5.01
CA ILE A 26 -11.99 -11.19 -6.13
C ILE A 26 -11.11 -11.76 -7.25
N GLY A 27 -10.89 -13.09 -7.25
CA GLY A 27 -10.15 -13.79 -8.30
C GLY A 27 -8.64 -13.83 -8.13
N VAL A 28 -8.11 -13.41 -6.97
CA VAL A 28 -6.66 -13.43 -6.67
C VAL A 28 -6.38 -14.63 -5.76
N ASP A 29 -6.11 -15.79 -6.32
CA ASP A 29 -5.86 -17.01 -5.53
C ASP A 29 -4.59 -17.79 -5.94
N GLU A 30 -3.96 -17.44 -7.06
CA GLU A 30 -2.76 -18.10 -7.55
C GLU A 30 -1.55 -17.16 -7.59
N TYR A 31 -0.39 -17.71 -7.26
CA TYR A 31 0.88 -17.01 -7.41
C TYR A 31 1.27 -16.99 -8.90
N ASN A 32 1.74 -15.84 -9.40
CA ASN A 32 2.08 -15.62 -10.80
C ASN A 32 0.91 -15.85 -11.79
N TYR A 33 -0.29 -15.40 -11.39
CA TYR A 33 -1.44 -15.40 -12.28
C TYR A 33 -1.24 -14.43 -13.44
N HIS A 34 -1.33 -14.95 -14.68
CA HIS A 34 -1.17 -14.18 -15.92
C HIS A 34 -2.45 -14.33 -16.77
N PRO A 35 -3.50 -13.55 -16.51
CA PRO A 35 -4.73 -13.63 -17.29
C PRO A 35 -4.54 -13.13 -18.73
N ASP A 36 -5.31 -13.65 -19.66
CA ASP A 36 -5.45 -13.05 -20.99
C ASP A 36 -6.37 -11.83 -20.87
N ILE A 37 -5.80 -10.66 -21.08
CA ILE A 37 -6.45 -9.36 -20.89
C ILE A 37 -6.10 -8.41 -22.02
N ASP A 38 -6.97 -7.46 -22.31
CA ASP A 38 -6.71 -6.41 -23.31
C ASP A 38 -5.90 -5.25 -22.71
N THR A 39 -6.10 -4.96 -21.45
CA THR A 39 -5.47 -3.85 -20.75
C THR A 39 -5.03 -4.26 -19.35
N LEU A 40 -3.77 -4.00 -19.02
CA LEU A 40 -3.22 -4.13 -17.67
C LEU A 40 -3.21 -2.77 -16.98
N VAL A 41 -3.86 -2.66 -15.82
CA VAL A 41 -3.81 -1.46 -14.97
C VAL A 41 -2.90 -1.74 -13.78
N ILE A 42 -1.83 -0.97 -13.64
CA ILE A 42 -0.85 -1.09 -12.56
C ILE A 42 -1.02 0.09 -11.59
N GLY A 43 -1.27 -0.20 -10.34
CA GLY A 43 -1.48 0.78 -9.28
C GLY A 43 -2.78 0.53 -8.50
N SER A 44 -3.14 1.29 -7.52
CA SER A 44 -2.31 2.39 -6.98
C SER A 44 -1.16 1.85 -6.12
N ASP A 45 -0.79 2.57 -5.06
CA ASP A 45 0.28 2.22 -4.13
C ASP A 45 1.70 2.42 -4.67
N GLU A 46 2.70 2.12 -3.84
CA GLU A 46 4.13 2.26 -4.15
C GLU A 46 4.65 1.15 -5.08
N VAL A 47 3.88 0.82 -6.12
CA VAL A 47 4.19 -0.27 -7.06
C VAL A 47 5.49 -0.03 -7.87
N PHE A 48 5.91 1.22 -8.03
CA PHE A 48 7.15 1.59 -8.70
C PHE A 48 8.33 1.81 -7.73
N ASN A 49 8.14 1.54 -6.43
CA ASN A 49 9.21 1.70 -5.45
C ASN A 49 10.22 0.54 -5.53
N CYS A 50 11.30 0.76 -6.31
CA CYS A 50 12.33 -0.24 -6.56
C CYS A 50 13.24 -0.53 -5.37
N ILE A 51 13.23 0.30 -4.33
CA ILE A 51 14.09 0.17 -3.16
C ILE A 51 13.35 -0.27 -1.90
N GLN A 52 12.15 -0.81 -2.05
CA GLN A 52 11.47 -1.48 -0.95
C GLN A 52 12.27 -2.67 -0.44
N GLY A 53 12.22 -2.88 0.87
CA GLY A 53 12.85 -4.04 1.51
C GLY A 53 12.16 -5.36 1.14
N TYR A 54 12.90 -6.48 1.39
CA TYR A 54 12.32 -7.82 1.28
C TYR A 54 11.00 -7.93 2.09
N PRO A 55 9.96 -8.60 1.59
CA PRO A 55 9.93 -9.46 0.40
C PRO A 55 9.49 -8.78 -0.91
N VAL A 56 9.15 -7.50 -0.91
CA VAL A 56 8.59 -6.82 -2.10
C VAL A 56 9.69 -6.53 -3.13
N GLY A 57 10.67 -5.69 -2.80
CA GLY A 57 11.79 -5.37 -3.66
C GLY A 57 11.42 -4.79 -5.02
N TYR A 58 12.33 -4.94 -5.98
CA TYR A 58 12.15 -4.53 -7.36
C TYR A 58 11.53 -5.67 -8.18
N SER A 59 10.31 -5.48 -8.68
CA SER A 59 9.60 -6.46 -9.51
C SER A 59 9.27 -5.86 -10.88
N LYS A 60 9.76 -6.50 -11.93
CA LYS A 60 9.55 -6.04 -13.32
C LYS A 60 8.10 -6.24 -13.78
N GLU A 61 7.37 -7.16 -13.18
CA GLU A 61 5.94 -7.38 -13.44
C GLU A 61 5.13 -6.14 -13.10
N LEU A 62 5.53 -5.37 -12.07
CA LEU A 62 4.93 -4.09 -11.70
C LEU A 62 5.24 -2.97 -12.70
N PHE A 63 6.09 -3.24 -13.70
CA PHE A 63 6.35 -2.37 -14.84
C PHE A 63 5.81 -2.97 -16.16
N GLY A 64 4.88 -3.93 -16.08
CA GLY A 64 4.21 -4.51 -17.23
C GLY A 64 5.02 -5.58 -17.98
N LYS A 65 6.09 -6.13 -17.38
CA LYS A 65 6.79 -7.28 -17.96
C LYS A 65 5.82 -8.46 -18.17
N ASN A 66 5.94 -9.14 -19.29
CA ASN A 66 5.08 -10.21 -19.80
C ASN A 66 3.73 -9.73 -20.40
N TYR A 67 3.51 -8.40 -20.49
CA TYR A 67 2.33 -7.79 -21.11
C TYR A 67 2.71 -6.70 -22.12
N GLU A 68 3.91 -6.77 -22.68
CA GLU A 68 4.47 -5.73 -23.57
C GLU A 68 3.66 -5.52 -24.86
N GLU A 69 2.88 -6.54 -25.28
CA GLU A 69 1.99 -6.46 -26.45
C GLU A 69 0.56 -5.99 -26.11
N LYS A 70 0.28 -5.74 -24.83
CA LYS A 70 -1.02 -5.27 -24.34
C LYS A 70 -0.97 -3.78 -24.01
N ASN A 71 -2.14 -3.18 -23.81
CA ASN A 71 -2.21 -1.82 -23.29
C ASN A 71 -1.87 -1.82 -21.79
N VAL A 72 -0.67 -1.38 -21.45
CA VAL A 72 -0.27 -1.21 -20.05
C VAL A 72 -0.46 0.25 -19.65
N ILE A 73 -1.22 0.50 -18.61
CA ILE A 73 -1.40 1.84 -18.04
C ILE A 73 -1.10 1.81 -16.54
N SER A 74 -0.68 2.94 -15.98
CA SER A 74 -0.67 3.08 -14.52
C SER A 74 -1.83 3.96 -14.05
N TYR A 75 -2.35 3.70 -12.83
CA TYR A 75 -3.32 4.55 -12.18
C TYR A 75 -2.88 4.88 -10.76
N ALA A 76 -2.61 6.17 -10.50
CA ALA A 76 -2.19 6.67 -9.19
C ALA A 76 -1.01 5.88 -8.59
N ALA A 77 -0.10 5.38 -9.43
CA ALA A 77 1.08 4.63 -9.01
C ALA A 77 2.07 5.54 -8.27
N SER A 78 2.96 4.96 -7.48
CA SER A 78 3.95 5.73 -6.73
C SER A 78 5.32 5.06 -6.76
N PHE A 79 6.36 5.88 -6.85
CA PHE A 79 7.75 5.50 -6.61
C PHE A 79 8.10 5.53 -5.11
N GLY A 80 7.16 5.97 -4.23
CA GLY A 80 7.45 6.17 -2.82
C GLY A 80 8.60 7.15 -2.63
N TYR A 81 9.68 6.69 -2.03
CA TYR A 81 10.91 7.48 -1.86
C TYR A 81 12.03 7.13 -2.87
N THR A 82 11.77 6.26 -3.83
CA THR A 82 12.68 6.00 -4.96
C THR A 82 12.72 7.24 -5.87
N THR A 83 13.92 7.72 -6.18
CA THR A 83 14.15 8.84 -7.12
C THR A 83 14.93 8.37 -8.33
N ALA A 84 14.98 9.18 -9.38
CA ALA A 84 15.79 8.88 -10.57
C ALA A 84 17.28 8.72 -10.22
N GLU A 85 17.82 9.57 -9.31
CA GLU A 85 19.20 9.49 -8.84
C GLU A 85 19.50 8.18 -8.11
N LEU A 86 18.55 7.67 -7.34
CA LEU A 86 18.71 6.37 -6.69
C LEU A 86 18.70 5.24 -7.71
N LEU A 87 17.85 5.30 -8.72
CA LEU A 87 17.84 4.32 -9.79
C LEU A 87 19.14 4.32 -10.60
N GLU A 88 19.68 5.52 -10.90
CA GLU A 88 21.00 5.71 -11.51
C GLU A 88 22.09 5.07 -10.64
N LYS A 89 22.11 5.39 -9.34
CA LYS A 89 23.06 4.85 -8.36
C LYS A 89 23.06 3.33 -8.29
N TYR A 90 21.88 2.71 -8.43
CA TYR A 90 21.74 1.25 -8.43
C TYR A 90 21.89 0.61 -9.82
N GLY A 91 22.12 1.41 -10.87
CA GLY A 91 22.34 0.92 -12.23
C GLY A 91 21.10 0.34 -12.92
N VAL A 92 19.90 0.73 -12.49
CA VAL A 92 18.62 0.22 -13.04
C VAL A 92 17.80 1.31 -13.74
N ALA A 93 18.31 2.54 -13.82
CA ALA A 93 17.58 3.67 -14.39
C ALA A 93 17.17 3.44 -15.86
N ASP A 94 18.08 2.95 -16.70
CA ASP A 94 17.81 2.68 -18.12
C ASP A 94 16.76 1.58 -18.29
N GLU A 95 16.82 0.53 -17.47
CA GLU A 95 15.86 -0.57 -17.52
C GLU A 95 14.46 -0.06 -17.13
N VAL A 96 14.35 0.69 -16.04
CA VAL A 96 13.09 1.29 -15.58
C VAL A 96 12.55 2.27 -16.61
N SER A 97 13.40 3.13 -17.16
CA SER A 97 13.06 4.06 -18.25
C SER A 97 12.47 3.33 -19.46
N ASN A 98 13.13 2.26 -19.91
CA ASN A 98 12.67 1.45 -21.04
C ASN A 98 11.30 0.81 -20.79
N MET A 99 11.05 0.32 -19.58
CA MET A 99 9.75 -0.25 -19.22
C MET A 99 8.66 0.82 -19.15
N LEU A 100 8.92 1.95 -18.49
CA LEU A 100 7.96 3.08 -18.40
C LEU A 100 7.62 3.65 -19.77
N SER A 101 8.56 3.67 -20.70
CA SER A 101 8.34 4.18 -22.07
C SER A 101 7.32 3.35 -22.85
N LYS A 102 7.10 2.09 -22.47
CA LYS A 102 6.13 1.20 -23.10
C LYS A 102 4.70 1.37 -22.57
N PHE A 103 4.52 2.09 -21.46
CA PHE A 103 3.18 2.36 -20.96
C PHE A 103 2.39 3.21 -21.94
N TYR A 104 1.16 2.80 -22.23
CA TYR A 104 0.24 3.59 -23.04
C TYR A 104 -0.07 4.93 -22.37
N ASN A 105 -0.44 4.88 -21.07
CA ASN A 105 -0.62 6.07 -20.23
C ASN A 105 0.06 5.87 -18.86
N LEU A 106 0.63 6.96 -18.34
CA LEU A 106 1.24 7.01 -17.02
C LEU A 106 0.46 7.93 -16.10
N SER A 107 0.07 7.42 -14.96
CA SER A 107 -0.61 8.17 -13.91
C SER A 107 0.00 7.86 -12.55
N VAL A 108 0.26 8.92 -11.78
CA VAL A 108 0.89 8.88 -10.45
C VAL A 108 0.09 9.67 -9.44
N ARG A 109 0.36 9.47 -8.14
CA ARG A 109 -0.35 10.16 -7.05
C ARG A 109 0.48 11.19 -6.28
N ASP A 110 1.77 11.30 -6.58
CA ASP A 110 2.69 12.18 -5.86
C ASP A 110 3.72 12.84 -6.77
N GLN A 111 4.26 13.97 -6.30
CA GLN A 111 5.19 14.80 -7.06
C GLN A 111 6.52 14.09 -7.32
N ASN A 112 7.05 13.33 -6.34
CA ASN A 112 8.29 12.58 -6.54
C ASN A 112 8.18 11.61 -7.73
N SER A 113 7.04 10.92 -7.83
CA SER A 113 6.79 9.97 -8.92
C SER A 113 6.66 10.67 -10.28
N PHE A 114 5.99 11.83 -10.31
CA PHE A 114 5.90 12.66 -11.50
C PHE A 114 7.30 13.10 -11.99
N ASP A 115 8.11 13.65 -11.10
CA ASP A 115 9.45 14.15 -11.40
C ASP A 115 10.39 13.02 -11.84
N THR A 116 10.28 11.86 -11.18
CA THR A 116 11.08 10.66 -11.52
C THR A 116 10.74 10.17 -12.91
N ILE A 117 9.46 10.03 -13.29
CA ILE A 117 9.06 9.63 -14.65
C ILE A 117 9.55 10.64 -15.66
N LYS A 118 9.34 11.93 -15.42
CA LYS A 118 9.76 12.99 -16.34
C LYS A 118 11.27 12.97 -16.57
N LYS A 119 12.05 12.80 -15.50
CA LYS A 119 13.51 12.72 -15.59
C LYS A 119 14.00 11.49 -16.37
N LEU A 120 13.38 10.33 -16.13
CA LEU A 120 13.80 9.07 -16.75
C LEU A 120 13.37 8.95 -18.23
N THR A 121 12.18 9.45 -18.59
CA THR A 121 11.54 9.13 -19.87
C THR A 121 11.25 10.36 -20.74
N ASN A 122 11.44 11.56 -20.20
CA ASN A 122 10.98 12.82 -20.79
C ASN A 122 9.45 12.88 -21.08
N ARG A 123 8.67 11.96 -20.48
CA ARG A 123 7.20 11.94 -20.56
C ARG A 123 6.61 12.63 -19.33
N GLU A 124 5.42 13.18 -19.49
CA GLU A 124 4.63 13.71 -18.37
C GLU A 124 3.57 12.70 -17.97
N ALA A 125 3.59 12.32 -16.70
CA ALA A 125 2.54 11.52 -16.11
C ALA A 125 1.34 12.40 -15.71
N GLN A 126 0.15 11.83 -15.65
CA GLN A 126 -1.02 12.51 -15.10
C GLN A 126 -1.06 12.34 -13.57
N MET A 127 -1.44 13.41 -12.86
CA MET A 127 -1.62 13.35 -11.41
C MET A 127 -3.05 12.96 -11.10
N HIS A 128 -3.25 11.84 -10.37
CA HIS A 128 -4.56 11.38 -9.91
C HIS A 128 -4.55 11.08 -8.42
N LEU A 129 -5.72 11.21 -7.80
CA LEU A 129 -5.91 10.78 -6.42
C LEU A 129 -5.88 9.26 -6.32
N ASP A 130 -5.44 8.76 -5.18
CA ASP A 130 -5.57 7.34 -4.86
C ASP A 130 -7.04 6.90 -4.96
N PRO A 131 -7.35 5.76 -5.59
CA PRO A 131 -8.74 5.31 -5.80
C PRO A 131 -9.55 5.19 -4.51
N VAL A 132 -8.91 4.96 -3.37
CA VAL A 132 -9.60 4.91 -2.07
C VAL A 132 -10.22 6.26 -1.69
N LEU A 133 -9.67 7.37 -2.18
CA LEU A 133 -10.22 8.71 -1.95
C LEU A 133 -11.35 9.07 -2.92
N MET A 134 -11.50 8.30 -4.00
CA MET A 134 -12.53 8.52 -5.02
C MET A 134 -13.79 7.71 -4.77
N TYR A 135 -13.71 6.66 -3.93
CA TYR A 135 -14.83 5.79 -3.65
C TYR A 135 -15.66 6.28 -2.45
N ASP A 136 -16.98 6.33 -2.63
CA ASP A 136 -17.90 6.68 -1.55
C ASP A 136 -18.30 5.42 -0.76
N PHE A 137 -17.67 5.21 0.38
CA PHE A 137 -17.90 4.05 1.25
C PHE A 137 -19.24 4.05 2.00
N LYS A 138 -20.20 4.94 1.68
CA LYS A 138 -21.47 5.05 2.42
C LYS A 138 -22.26 3.76 2.51
N MET A 139 -22.24 2.94 1.46
CA MET A 139 -22.97 1.66 1.43
C MET A 139 -22.32 0.62 2.35
N GLU A 140 -20.98 0.57 2.37
CA GLU A 140 -20.22 -0.31 3.23
C GLU A 140 -20.31 0.15 4.69
N MET A 141 -20.23 1.45 4.95
CA MET A 141 -20.35 2.01 6.29
C MET A 141 -21.69 1.66 6.95
N LYS A 142 -22.78 1.59 6.20
CA LYS A 142 -24.09 1.18 6.74
C LYS A 142 -24.11 -0.25 7.29
N LYS A 143 -23.24 -1.14 6.77
CA LYS A 143 -23.13 -2.54 7.21
C LYS A 143 -22.30 -2.70 8.47
N TYR A 144 -21.46 -1.72 8.80
CA TYR A 144 -20.45 -1.81 9.86
C TYR A 144 -20.62 -0.73 10.93
N THR A 145 -21.85 -0.26 11.15
CA THR A 145 -22.14 0.69 12.23
C THR A 145 -21.80 0.03 13.57
N THR A 146 -20.92 0.66 14.33
CA THR A 146 -20.70 0.29 15.74
C THR A 146 -21.65 1.11 16.61
N SER A 147 -22.25 0.46 17.63
CA SER A 147 -23.00 1.15 18.66
C SER A 147 -22.10 1.86 19.69
N GLU A 148 -20.78 1.68 19.59
CA GLU A 148 -19.83 2.29 20.50
C GLU A 148 -19.47 3.69 20.03
N GLU A 149 -19.91 4.70 20.78
CA GLU A 149 -19.54 6.09 20.53
C GLU A 149 -18.22 6.45 21.19
N GLY A 150 -17.39 7.16 20.46
CA GLY A 150 -16.20 7.79 20.99
C GLY A 150 -15.08 6.82 21.36
N TYR A 151 -14.41 6.30 20.37
CA TYR A 151 -13.18 5.53 20.49
C TYR A 151 -12.01 6.26 19.83
N ILE A 152 -10.81 5.78 20.10
CA ILE A 152 -9.57 6.22 19.46
C ILE A 152 -9.12 5.10 18.51
N ILE A 153 -8.83 5.44 17.27
CA ILE A 153 -8.21 4.51 16.32
C ILE A 153 -6.71 4.75 16.29
N VAL A 154 -5.94 3.68 16.48
CA VAL A 154 -4.50 3.65 16.25
C VAL A 154 -4.25 2.85 14.97
N TYR A 155 -3.86 3.54 13.91
CA TYR A 155 -3.39 2.97 12.66
C TYR A 155 -1.89 3.20 12.54
N ALA A 156 -1.11 2.21 12.95
CA ALA A 156 0.34 2.26 12.91
C ALA A 156 0.93 0.88 12.67
N TYR A 157 2.05 0.81 11.95
CA TYR A 157 2.82 -0.43 11.84
C TYR A 157 3.30 -0.88 13.21
N THR A 158 3.48 -2.19 13.38
CA THR A 158 3.98 -2.79 14.63
C THR A 158 5.31 -2.15 15.02
N ASN A 159 5.45 -1.77 16.31
CA ASN A 159 6.64 -1.12 16.90
C ASN A 159 7.02 0.25 16.30
N ARG A 160 6.09 0.96 15.66
CA ARG A 160 6.34 2.33 15.17
C ARG A 160 6.00 3.42 16.17
N LEU A 161 5.19 3.12 17.18
CA LEU A 161 4.91 4.06 18.27
C LEU A 161 6.07 4.07 19.25
N SER A 162 6.55 5.24 19.59
CA SER A 162 7.48 5.44 20.70
C SER A 162 6.76 5.24 22.04
N LYS A 163 7.51 4.94 23.09
CA LYS A 163 6.96 4.83 24.45
C LYS A 163 6.26 6.11 24.93
N GLN A 164 6.71 7.26 24.45
CA GLN A 164 6.12 8.56 24.78
C GLN A 164 4.75 8.71 24.11
N GLU A 165 4.62 8.34 22.83
CA GLU A 165 3.35 8.34 22.09
C GLU A 165 2.36 7.35 22.69
N GLU A 166 2.80 6.12 23.00
CA GLU A 166 1.97 5.14 23.70
C GLU A 166 1.41 5.67 25.02
N LYS A 167 2.29 6.31 25.83
CA LYS A 167 1.89 6.91 27.11
C LYS A 167 0.88 8.04 26.89
N TYR A 168 1.10 8.88 25.88
CA TYR A 168 0.21 9.98 25.55
C TYR A 168 -1.18 9.46 25.15
N ILE A 169 -1.24 8.49 24.24
CA ILE A 169 -2.50 7.87 23.76
C ILE A 169 -3.28 7.26 24.93
N LYS A 170 -2.62 6.47 25.80
CA LYS A 170 -3.24 5.88 27.00
C LYS A 170 -3.76 6.94 27.97
N THR A 171 -3.00 8.01 28.21
CA THR A 171 -3.40 9.11 29.10
C THR A 171 -4.60 9.83 28.54
N PHE A 172 -4.60 10.12 27.24
CA PHE A 172 -5.72 10.75 26.54
C PHE A 172 -6.98 9.85 26.59
N ALA A 173 -6.85 8.56 26.28
CA ALA A 173 -7.94 7.60 26.35
C ALA A 173 -8.57 7.56 27.75
N LYS A 174 -7.74 7.49 28.80
CA LYS A 174 -8.20 7.50 30.19
C LYS A 174 -8.91 8.80 30.55
N LYS A 175 -8.32 9.96 30.17
CA LYS A 175 -8.91 11.27 30.47
C LYS A 175 -10.31 11.46 29.90
N TYR A 176 -10.55 10.94 28.69
CA TYR A 176 -11.82 11.09 27.98
C TYR A 176 -12.70 9.84 28.00
N ASN A 177 -12.35 8.85 28.82
CA ASN A 177 -13.05 7.57 28.93
C ASN A 177 -13.31 6.90 27.56
N LYS A 178 -12.26 6.80 26.73
CA LYS A 178 -12.33 6.24 25.38
C LYS A 178 -11.60 4.91 25.30
N LYS A 179 -12.14 3.99 24.53
CA LYS A 179 -11.44 2.74 24.15
C LYS A 179 -10.45 3.02 23.02
N ILE A 180 -9.38 2.23 22.97
CA ILE A 180 -8.35 2.28 21.93
C ILE A 180 -8.52 1.06 21.03
N TYR A 181 -8.74 1.28 19.74
CA TYR A 181 -8.80 0.22 18.73
C TYR A 181 -7.59 0.29 17.83
N SER A 182 -6.94 -0.86 17.60
CA SER A 182 -5.85 -0.97 16.64
C SER A 182 -6.38 -1.51 15.32
N VAL A 183 -6.03 -0.83 14.23
CA VAL A 183 -6.43 -1.21 12.87
C VAL A 183 -5.18 -1.50 12.04
N GLY A 184 -5.23 -2.56 11.25
CA GLY A 184 -4.14 -2.99 10.37
C GLY A 184 -3.10 -3.86 11.07
N ASN A 185 -2.51 -3.40 12.16
CA ASN A 185 -1.47 -4.12 12.91
C ASN A 185 -1.81 -4.23 14.39
N TYR A 186 -1.25 -5.27 15.02
CA TYR A 186 -1.39 -5.44 16.48
C TYR A 186 -0.59 -4.36 17.22
N ASN A 187 -1.26 -3.66 18.12
CA ASN A 187 -0.66 -2.73 19.07
C ASN A 187 -1.04 -3.10 20.50
N SER A 188 -0.04 -3.24 21.37
CA SER A 188 -0.24 -3.68 22.76
C SER A 188 -0.97 -2.68 23.65
N ILE A 189 -1.17 -1.45 23.17
CA ILE A 189 -1.91 -0.42 23.90
C ILE A 189 -3.41 -0.44 23.61
N ALA A 190 -3.85 -1.21 22.63
CA ALA A 190 -5.25 -1.25 22.20
C ALA A 190 -6.06 -2.23 23.09
N ASP A 191 -7.32 -1.86 23.28
CA ASP A 191 -8.31 -2.71 23.97
C ASP A 191 -8.90 -3.77 23.01
N LYS A 192 -8.92 -3.47 21.70
CA LYS A 192 -9.35 -4.36 20.60
C LYS A 192 -8.49 -4.16 19.36
#